data_76ae384b658050b445fcd070003fbfd4
#
_entry.id   76ae384b658050b445fcd070003fbfd4
#
_cell.length_a   1.000
_cell.length_b   1.000
_cell.length_c   1.000
_cell.angle_alpha   90.00
_cell.angle_beta   90.00
_cell.angle_gamma   90.00
#
_symmetry.space_group_name_H-M   'P 1'
#
loop_
_entity.id
_entity.type
_entity.pdbx_description
1 polymer ?
#
loop_
_entity_poly.entity_id
_entity_poly.type
_entity_poly.pdbx_seq_one_letter_code
_entity_poly.pdbx_strand_id
1 'polypeptide(L)'
;MSLEFELASPAHTGQILEMQEKFYAIDHYPFDAAKANLIMQHFLTSPDLGKIWLLRLKDELIGYLALTFCYSFEFGGRIGFLDEFFIEKIFRQQGFGSQTLSYVLIEAKKLELKVLHLETERHNLAGKALYHKFGFKDHDRHLLTKFL
;
A
#
# COMPACT_ATOMS: atom_id res chain seq x y z
N MET A 1 0.60 2.20 -21.87
CA MET A 1 1.86 2.21 -21.09
C MET A 1 1.73 1.22 -19.94
N SER A 2 2.80 0.48 -19.66
CA SER A 2 2.82 -0.57 -18.64
C SER A 2 3.74 -0.19 -17.50
N LEU A 3 3.29 -0.44 -16.25
CA LEU A 3 4.12 -0.29 -15.07
C LEU A 3 5.07 -1.46 -14.91
N GLU A 4 6.24 -1.18 -14.38
CA GLU A 4 7.15 -2.15 -13.79
C GLU A 4 7.03 -2.07 -12.27
N PHE A 5 7.06 -3.24 -11.63
CA PHE A 5 6.93 -3.37 -10.17
C PHE A 5 8.23 -3.90 -9.60
N GLU A 6 8.92 -3.04 -8.86
CA GLU A 6 10.20 -3.36 -8.24
C GLU A 6 10.01 -3.61 -6.76
N LEU A 7 10.43 -4.76 -6.25
CA LEU A 7 10.42 -5.02 -4.82
C LEU A 7 11.40 -4.08 -4.12
N ALA A 8 10.90 -3.31 -3.17
CA ALA A 8 11.72 -2.35 -2.43
C ALA A 8 12.74 -3.05 -1.51
N SER A 9 13.89 -2.43 -1.38
CA SER A 9 14.97 -2.81 -0.46
C SER A 9 15.33 -1.62 0.43
N PRO A 10 16.16 -1.81 1.48
CA PRO A 10 16.61 -0.69 2.32
C PRO A 10 17.24 0.47 1.57
N ALA A 11 17.86 0.22 0.40
CA ALA A 11 18.43 1.26 -0.46
C ALA A 11 17.38 2.26 -0.99
N HIS A 12 16.10 1.88 -1.01
CA HIS A 12 15.00 2.71 -1.51
C HIS A 12 14.33 3.56 -0.42
N THR A 13 14.80 3.49 0.83
CA THR A 13 14.16 4.16 1.97
C THR A 13 13.91 5.65 1.69
N GLY A 14 14.90 6.39 1.24
CA GLY A 14 14.78 7.83 0.97
C GLY A 14 13.70 8.15 -0.07
N GLN A 15 13.66 7.41 -1.17
CA GLN A 15 12.68 7.61 -2.24
C GLN A 15 11.24 7.32 -1.75
N ILE A 16 11.07 6.27 -0.95
CA ILE A 16 9.76 5.95 -0.38
C ILE A 16 9.30 7.04 0.58
N LEU A 17 10.18 7.53 1.44
CA LEU A 17 9.86 8.58 2.41
C LEU A 17 9.45 9.91 1.75
N GLU A 18 10.07 10.28 0.64
CA GLU A 18 9.66 11.47 -0.12
C GLU A 18 8.22 11.35 -0.62
N MET A 19 7.84 10.18 -1.12
CA MET A 19 6.47 9.91 -1.56
C MET A 19 5.50 9.79 -0.37
N GLN A 20 5.94 9.17 0.72
CA GLN A 20 5.12 9.01 1.93
C GLN A 20 4.78 10.35 2.58
N GLU A 21 5.73 11.28 2.60
CA GLU A 21 5.47 12.65 3.08
C GLU A 21 4.37 13.35 2.27
N LYS A 22 4.42 13.23 0.94
CA LYS A 22 3.36 13.74 0.05
C LYS A 22 2.03 13.04 0.28
N PHE A 23 2.07 11.74 0.50
CA PHE A 23 0.88 10.93 0.76
C PHE A 23 0.17 11.39 2.05
N TYR A 24 0.91 11.56 3.13
CA TYR A 24 0.38 11.99 4.42
C TYR A 24 -0.16 13.42 4.37
N ALA A 25 0.46 14.29 3.59
CA ALA A 25 0.02 15.67 3.41
C ALA A 25 -1.38 15.78 2.76
N ILE A 26 -1.82 14.80 1.98
CA ILE A 26 -3.15 14.81 1.33
C ILE A 26 -4.26 14.93 2.37
N ASP A 27 -4.17 14.18 3.46
CA ASP A 27 -5.18 14.13 4.53
C ASP A 27 -4.69 14.81 5.83
N HIS A 28 -3.66 15.64 5.72
CA HIS A 28 -3.08 16.41 6.84
C HIS A 28 -2.59 15.55 8.01
N TYR A 29 -2.13 14.33 7.74
CA TYR A 29 -1.49 13.50 8.76
C TYR A 29 -0.09 14.02 9.09
N PRO A 30 0.32 13.95 10.37
CA PRO A 30 1.66 14.37 10.78
C PRO A 30 2.72 13.45 10.18
N PHE A 31 3.87 14.03 9.79
CA PHE A 31 5.00 13.29 9.25
C PHE A 31 6.29 13.73 9.94
N ASP A 32 6.91 12.81 10.68
CA ASP A 32 8.22 12.98 11.30
C ASP A 32 9.24 12.17 10.50
N ALA A 33 10.09 12.85 9.74
CA ALA A 33 11.03 12.23 8.81
C ALA A 33 12.03 11.29 9.51
N ALA A 34 12.55 11.67 10.67
CA ALA A 34 13.51 10.86 11.41
C ALA A 34 12.86 9.56 11.91
N LYS A 35 11.68 9.66 12.48
CA LYS A 35 10.90 8.51 12.96
C LYS A 35 10.47 7.62 11.79
N ALA A 36 9.97 8.21 10.71
CA ALA A 36 9.57 7.47 9.51
C ALA A 36 10.73 6.70 8.89
N ASN A 37 11.93 7.27 8.88
CA ASN A 37 13.14 6.60 8.39
C ASN A 37 13.46 5.33 9.18
N LEU A 38 13.41 5.39 10.51
CA LEU A 38 13.67 4.24 11.38
C LEU A 38 12.60 3.14 11.17
N ILE A 39 11.33 3.52 11.09
CA ILE A 39 10.23 2.60 10.86
C ILE A 39 10.38 1.92 9.48
N MET A 40 10.68 2.68 8.45
CA MET A 40 10.83 2.16 7.08
C MET A 40 12.01 1.20 6.97
N GLN A 41 13.15 1.54 7.55
CA GLN A 41 14.31 0.65 7.54
C GLN A 41 14.03 -0.67 8.27
N HIS A 42 13.35 -0.60 9.43
CA HIS A 42 12.94 -1.80 10.16
C HIS A 42 12.02 -2.67 9.30
N PHE A 43 11.02 -2.07 8.67
CA PHE A 43 10.08 -2.79 7.81
C PHE A 43 10.80 -3.47 6.63
N LEU A 44 11.66 -2.74 5.93
CA LEU A 44 12.35 -3.26 4.74
C LEU A 44 13.39 -4.35 5.04
N THR A 45 13.83 -4.44 6.29
CA THR A 45 14.74 -5.51 6.76
C THR A 45 14.02 -6.67 7.45
N SER A 46 12.69 -6.63 7.53
CA SER A 46 11.85 -7.61 8.24
C SER A 46 10.80 -8.23 7.30
N PRO A 47 11.20 -9.22 6.48
CA PRO A 47 10.32 -9.75 5.41
C PRO A 47 8.98 -10.33 5.88
N ASP A 48 8.90 -10.72 7.16
CA ASP A 48 7.66 -11.23 7.75
C ASP A 48 6.61 -10.14 8.05
N LEU A 49 7.01 -8.88 8.05
CA LEU A 49 6.10 -7.76 8.28
C LEU A 49 5.29 -7.40 7.04
N GLY A 50 5.83 -7.63 5.86
CA GLY A 50 5.16 -7.29 4.61
C GLY A 50 6.11 -7.04 3.47
N LYS A 51 5.61 -6.37 2.44
CA LYS A 51 6.35 -6.00 1.23
C LYS A 51 5.96 -4.62 0.75
N ILE A 52 6.91 -3.94 0.13
CA ILE A 52 6.65 -2.70 -0.60
C ILE A 52 7.09 -2.91 -2.05
N TRP A 53 6.26 -2.51 -2.98
CA TRP A 53 6.62 -2.42 -4.39
C TRP A 53 6.68 -0.96 -4.83
N LEU A 54 7.75 -0.64 -5.54
CA LEU A 54 7.90 0.62 -6.26
C LEU A 54 7.23 0.50 -7.62
N LEU A 55 6.51 1.54 -8.01
CA LEU A 55 5.81 1.63 -9.29
C LEU A 55 6.66 2.48 -10.23
N ARG A 56 7.20 1.86 -11.28
CA ARG A 56 8.00 2.55 -12.28
C ARG A 56 7.28 2.61 -13.62
N LEU A 57 7.33 3.78 -14.23
CA LEU A 57 6.92 3.99 -15.60
C LEU A 57 8.18 4.33 -16.41
N LYS A 58 8.70 3.36 -17.15
CA LYS A 58 10.06 3.43 -17.70
C LYS A 58 11.08 3.61 -16.54
N ASP A 59 11.90 4.63 -16.61
CA ASP A 59 12.90 4.92 -15.58
C ASP A 59 12.38 5.80 -14.43
N GLU A 60 11.11 6.27 -14.53
CA GLU A 60 10.54 7.19 -13.56
C GLU A 60 9.81 6.46 -12.44
N LEU A 61 10.13 6.80 -11.19
CA LEU A 61 9.43 6.32 -10.02
C LEU A 61 8.16 7.16 -9.82
N ILE A 62 6.99 6.54 -9.96
CA ILE A 62 5.71 7.24 -9.96
C ILE A 62 4.83 6.93 -8.75
N GLY A 63 5.21 5.98 -7.92
CA GLY A 63 4.40 5.60 -6.75
C GLY A 63 4.95 4.40 -6.01
N TYR A 64 4.24 4.00 -4.97
CA TYR A 64 4.52 2.77 -4.22
C TYR A 64 3.24 2.16 -3.66
N LEU A 65 3.32 0.88 -3.34
CA LEU A 65 2.28 0.16 -2.60
C LEU A 65 2.93 -0.63 -1.47
N ALA A 66 2.42 -0.45 -0.25
CA ALA A 66 2.83 -1.19 0.93
C ALA A 66 1.76 -2.21 1.32
N LEU A 67 2.15 -3.46 1.40
CA LEU A 67 1.35 -4.59 1.85
C LEU A 67 1.90 -5.08 3.18
N THR A 68 1.11 -5.01 4.25
CA THR A 68 1.49 -5.51 5.57
C THR A 68 0.80 -6.84 5.85
N PHE A 69 1.43 -7.69 6.65
CA PHE A 69 0.90 -9.01 6.99
C PHE A 69 0.33 -9.06 8.39
N CYS A 70 -0.74 -9.82 8.54
CA CYS A 70 -1.33 -10.17 9.80
C CYS A 70 -1.75 -11.65 9.75
N TYR A 71 -2.07 -12.23 10.88
CA TYR A 71 -2.58 -13.60 10.96
C TYR A 71 -4.02 -13.58 11.45
N SER A 72 -4.89 -14.35 10.80
CA SER A 72 -6.31 -14.43 11.16
C SER A 72 -6.76 -15.87 11.35
N PHE A 73 -7.27 -16.17 12.53
CA PHE A 73 -7.91 -17.46 12.78
C PHE A 73 -9.20 -17.61 11.97
N GLU A 74 -9.99 -16.55 11.88
CA GLU A 74 -11.24 -16.54 11.13
C GLU A 74 -11.04 -16.83 9.65
N PHE A 75 -10.05 -16.20 9.02
CA PHE A 75 -9.75 -16.40 7.60
C PHE A 75 -8.79 -17.55 7.35
N GLY A 76 -8.29 -18.20 8.39
CA GLY A 76 -7.54 -19.45 8.29
C GLY A 76 -6.07 -19.30 7.92
N GLY A 77 -5.42 -18.18 8.28
CA GLY A 77 -3.99 -18.01 8.05
C GLY A 77 -3.54 -16.57 7.89
N ARG A 78 -2.44 -16.41 7.15
CA ARG A 78 -1.89 -15.08 6.88
C ARG A 78 -2.83 -14.27 5.99
N ILE A 79 -3.06 -13.04 6.38
CA ILE A 79 -3.84 -12.05 5.62
C ILE A 79 -2.97 -10.84 5.34
N GLY A 80 -3.40 -10.01 4.39
CA GLY A 80 -2.71 -8.77 4.05
C GLY A 80 -3.59 -7.55 4.21
N PHE A 81 -2.95 -6.43 4.54
CA PHE A 81 -3.53 -5.09 4.44
C PHE A 81 -2.79 -4.31 3.37
N LEU A 82 -3.52 -3.71 2.44
CA LEU A 82 -2.99 -2.65 1.60
C LEU A 82 -2.89 -1.39 2.48
N ASP A 83 -1.76 -1.27 3.17
CA ASP A 83 -1.58 -0.26 4.21
C ASP A 83 -1.39 1.13 3.63
N GLU A 84 -0.59 1.22 2.57
CA GLU A 84 -0.36 2.48 1.86
C GLU A 84 -0.32 2.24 0.35
N PHE A 85 -1.01 3.09 -0.39
CA PHE A 85 -0.98 3.10 -1.85
C PHE A 85 -0.97 4.53 -2.37
N PHE A 86 0.13 4.90 -2.99
CA PHE A 86 0.36 6.25 -3.48
C PHE A 86 0.80 6.23 -4.95
N ILE A 87 0.23 7.14 -5.73
CA ILE A 87 0.68 7.47 -7.08
C ILE A 87 0.82 8.99 -7.16
N GLU A 88 1.92 9.46 -7.70
CA GLU A 88 2.18 10.87 -7.92
C GLU A 88 1.01 11.53 -8.68
N LYS A 89 0.64 12.73 -8.26
CA LYS A 89 -0.58 13.42 -8.73
C LYS A 89 -0.70 13.50 -10.25
N ILE A 90 0.41 13.77 -10.93
CA ILE A 90 0.44 13.93 -12.40
C ILE A 90 0.20 12.63 -13.16
N PHE A 91 0.35 11.47 -12.49
CA PHE A 91 0.14 10.15 -13.08
C PHE A 91 -1.21 9.52 -12.70
N ARG A 92 -2.03 10.21 -11.92
CA ARG A 92 -3.35 9.68 -11.53
C ARG A 92 -4.33 9.72 -12.70
N GLN A 93 -5.39 8.89 -12.60
CA GLN A 93 -6.46 8.78 -13.61
C GLN A 93 -5.99 8.33 -15.01
N GLN A 94 -4.87 7.61 -15.08
CA GLN A 94 -4.29 7.06 -16.30
C GLN A 94 -4.28 5.52 -16.32
N GLY A 95 -5.05 4.89 -15.43
CA GLY A 95 -5.15 3.43 -15.34
C GLY A 95 -4.05 2.73 -14.53
N PHE A 96 -3.09 3.46 -13.98
CA PHE A 96 -1.99 2.86 -13.21
C PHE A 96 -2.44 2.25 -11.89
N GLY A 97 -3.49 2.80 -11.26
CA GLY A 97 -4.11 2.18 -10.09
C GLY A 97 -4.66 0.78 -10.39
N SER A 98 -5.32 0.62 -11.53
CA SER A 98 -5.83 -0.69 -11.97
C SER A 98 -4.71 -1.68 -12.26
N GLN A 99 -3.62 -1.24 -12.91
CA GLN A 99 -2.45 -2.10 -13.13
C GLN A 99 -1.83 -2.56 -11.81
N THR A 100 -1.71 -1.65 -10.83
CA THR A 100 -1.15 -1.95 -9.52
C THR A 100 -2.00 -2.96 -8.75
N LEU A 101 -3.33 -2.78 -8.72
CA LEU A 101 -4.21 -3.73 -8.04
C LEU A 101 -4.21 -5.10 -8.73
N SER A 102 -4.20 -5.15 -10.06
CA SER A 102 -4.05 -6.41 -10.78
C SER A 102 -2.78 -7.15 -10.38
N TYR A 103 -1.67 -6.45 -10.31
CA TYR A 103 -0.39 -7.01 -9.91
C TYR A 103 -0.40 -7.52 -8.47
N VAL A 104 -0.83 -6.69 -7.51
CA VAL A 104 -0.79 -7.08 -6.10
C VAL A 104 -1.73 -8.24 -5.78
N LEU A 105 -2.85 -8.38 -6.48
CA LEU A 105 -3.74 -9.53 -6.32
C LEU A 105 -3.08 -10.84 -6.76
N ILE A 106 -2.27 -10.80 -7.81
CA ILE A 106 -1.47 -11.96 -8.26
C ILE A 106 -0.41 -12.29 -7.20
N GLU A 107 0.32 -11.27 -6.74
CA GLU A 107 1.35 -11.47 -5.70
C GLU A 107 0.75 -11.97 -4.37
N ALA A 108 -0.42 -11.47 -3.97
CA ALA A 108 -1.12 -11.95 -2.79
C ALA A 108 -1.45 -13.44 -2.86
N LYS A 109 -1.85 -13.94 -4.03
CA LYS A 109 -2.08 -15.38 -4.24
C LYS A 109 -0.79 -16.18 -4.15
N LYS A 110 0.30 -15.69 -4.74
CA LYS A 110 1.62 -16.34 -4.64
C LYS A 110 2.12 -16.40 -3.19
N LEU A 111 1.80 -15.39 -2.39
CA LEU A 111 2.11 -15.31 -0.96
C LEU A 111 1.15 -16.14 -0.09
N GLU A 112 0.17 -16.82 -0.70
CA GLU A 112 -0.85 -17.62 -0.02
C GLU A 112 -1.69 -16.83 0.99
N LEU A 113 -1.88 -15.53 0.77
CA LEU A 113 -2.74 -14.70 1.59
C LEU A 113 -4.21 -15.09 1.41
N LYS A 114 -4.93 -15.24 2.52
CA LYS A 114 -6.33 -15.70 2.51
C LYS A 114 -7.29 -14.60 2.10
N VAL A 115 -7.03 -13.38 2.56
CA VAL A 115 -7.78 -12.17 2.18
C VAL A 115 -6.85 -10.96 2.13
N LEU A 116 -7.29 -9.92 1.42
CA LEU A 116 -6.73 -8.58 1.51
C LEU A 116 -7.78 -7.64 2.10
N HIS A 117 -7.36 -6.88 3.10
CA HIS A 117 -8.11 -5.74 3.62
C HIS A 117 -7.46 -4.44 3.18
N LEU A 118 -8.22 -3.37 3.19
CA LEU A 118 -7.73 -2.00 3.12
C LEU A 118 -8.66 -1.08 3.88
N GLU A 119 -8.14 0.06 4.28
CA GLU A 119 -8.90 1.16 4.82
C GLU A 119 -8.83 2.32 3.84
N THR A 120 -9.91 3.06 3.68
CA THR A 120 -9.94 4.23 2.81
C THR A 120 -10.70 5.36 3.49
N GLU A 121 -10.21 6.58 3.30
CA GLU A 121 -10.91 7.76 3.78
C GLU A 121 -12.30 7.86 3.13
N ARG A 122 -13.31 8.23 3.91
CA ARG A 122 -14.71 8.28 3.43
C ARG A 122 -14.90 9.20 2.22
N HIS A 123 -14.11 10.27 2.13
CA HIS A 123 -14.16 11.23 1.03
C HIS A 123 -13.38 10.78 -0.22
N ASN A 124 -12.59 9.71 -0.14
CA ASN A 124 -11.81 9.19 -1.28
C ASN A 124 -12.70 8.37 -2.23
N LEU A 125 -13.57 9.05 -2.96
CA LEU A 125 -14.54 8.40 -3.85
C LEU A 125 -13.87 7.67 -5.02
N ALA A 126 -12.81 8.26 -5.57
CA ALA A 126 -12.05 7.64 -6.67
C ALA A 126 -11.38 6.32 -6.23
N GLY A 127 -10.79 6.32 -5.03
CA GLY A 127 -10.21 5.11 -4.43
C GLY A 127 -11.27 4.03 -4.19
N LYS A 128 -12.40 4.38 -3.58
CA LYS A 128 -13.50 3.45 -3.36
C LYS A 128 -14.01 2.82 -4.66
N ALA A 129 -14.21 3.61 -5.71
CA ALA A 129 -14.64 3.13 -7.01
C ALA A 129 -13.64 2.13 -7.60
N LEU A 130 -12.34 2.43 -7.50
CA LEU A 130 -11.27 1.54 -7.95
C LEU A 130 -11.29 0.21 -7.18
N TYR A 131 -11.34 0.26 -5.85
CA TYR A 131 -11.33 -0.94 -5.02
C TYR A 131 -12.58 -1.82 -5.25
N HIS A 132 -13.77 -1.23 -5.35
CA HIS A 132 -15.00 -1.97 -5.65
C HIS A 132 -14.94 -2.64 -7.04
N LYS A 133 -14.35 -1.98 -8.03
CA LYS A 133 -14.10 -2.57 -9.36
C LYS A 133 -13.25 -3.84 -9.28
N PHE A 134 -12.33 -3.91 -8.34
CA PHE A 134 -11.47 -5.08 -8.12
C PHE A 134 -12.05 -6.10 -7.12
N GLY A 135 -13.31 -5.96 -6.75
CA GLY A 135 -14.04 -6.92 -5.91
C GLY A 135 -13.88 -6.73 -4.42
N PHE A 136 -13.24 -5.63 -3.98
CA PHE A 136 -13.27 -5.27 -2.56
C PHE A 136 -14.69 -4.87 -2.17
N LYS A 137 -15.14 -5.37 -1.04
CA LYS A 137 -16.49 -5.12 -0.51
C LYS A 137 -16.39 -4.50 0.87
N ASP A 138 -17.36 -3.68 1.21
CA ASP A 138 -17.45 -3.13 2.56
C ASP A 138 -17.57 -4.27 3.56
N HIS A 139 -16.70 -4.27 4.57
CA HIS A 139 -16.72 -5.25 5.65
C HIS A 139 -17.53 -4.67 6.82
N ASP A 140 -18.65 -5.30 7.15
CA ASP A 140 -19.59 -4.79 8.16
C ASP A 140 -19.09 -5.06 9.59
N ARG A 141 -18.02 -4.35 9.97
CA ARG A 141 -17.44 -4.35 11.32
C ARG A 141 -16.94 -2.97 11.68
N HIS A 142 -16.97 -2.65 12.96
CA HIS A 142 -16.38 -1.42 13.47
C HIS A 142 -14.94 -1.70 13.93
N LEU A 143 -14.01 -0.92 13.42
CA LEU A 143 -12.65 -0.84 13.94
C LEU A 143 -12.63 0.15 15.10
N LEU A 144 -12.14 -0.29 16.26
CA LEU A 144 -11.98 0.54 17.44
C LEU A 144 -10.48 0.71 17.71
N THR A 145 -10.04 1.94 17.91
CA THR A 145 -8.63 2.26 18.11
C THR A 145 -8.41 2.89 19.48
N LYS A 146 -7.40 2.42 20.19
CA LYS A 146 -6.90 3.04 21.44
C LYS A 146 -5.42 3.35 21.23
N PHE A 147 -5.04 4.60 21.42
CA PHE A 147 -3.64 5.00 21.43
C PHE A 147 -2.97 4.59 22.73
N LEU A 148 -1.76 4.05 22.63
CA LEU A 148 -0.97 3.56 23.76
C LEU A 148 0.23 4.45 24.03
#